data_d12cc32c6711038581bc5c1dc457a619
#
_entry.id   d12cc32c6711038581bc5c1dc457a619
#
_cell.length_a   1.000
_cell.length_b   1.000
_cell.length_c   1.000
_cell.angle_alpha   90.00
_cell.angle_beta   90.00
_cell.angle_gamma   90.00
#
_symmetry.space_group_name_H-M   'P 1'
#
loop_
_entity.id
_entity.type
_entity.pdbx_description
1 polymer ?
#
loop_
_entity_poly.entity_id
_entity_poly.type
_entity_poly.pdbx_seq_one_letter_code
_entity_poly.pdbx_strand_id
1 'polypeptide(L)'
;MAEGHTPTDSMASNARRGLALRKEYGRGGTAVGVARARDIANKASLSNSTVLRMHSFFSRHRVDKKGKGWTAGSEGYPSNGLIAWLLWGGDSGARWAESKRNAIKGSQKALWSGSALSFEKTK
;
A
#
# COMPACT_ATOMS: atom_id res chain seq x y z
N MET A 1 21.13 1.20 -0.18
CA MET A 1 20.85 1.76 -0.50
C MET A 1 19.75 1.81 -1.21
N ALA A 2 19.64 1.57 -2.03
CA ALA A 2 18.69 1.94 -2.93
C ALA A 2 17.36 1.29 -2.81
N GLU A 3 17.12 0.48 -1.87
CA GLU A 3 15.82 -0.10 -1.75
C GLU A 3 14.80 0.74 -1.02
N GLY A 4 15.21 1.82 -0.45
CA GLY A 4 14.29 2.62 0.34
C GLY A 4 13.32 3.41 -0.50
N HIS A 5 12.05 3.40 -0.11
CA HIS A 5 11.01 4.17 -0.78
C HIS A 5 10.26 4.99 0.26
N THR A 6 10.28 6.30 0.09
CA THR A 6 9.67 7.19 1.08
C THR A 6 8.22 7.48 0.72
N PRO A 7 7.28 7.25 1.64
CA PRO A 7 5.89 7.59 1.39
C PRO A 7 5.68 9.08 1.16
N THR A 8 4.62 9.41 0.45
CA THR A 8 4.28 10.81 0.18
C THR A 8 3.50 11.41 1.34
N ASP A 9 3.39 12.74 1.32
CA ASP A 9 2.59 13.45 2.32
C ASP A 9 1.13 13.01 2.28
N SER A 10 0.59 12.80 1.08
CA SER A 10 -0.79 12.35 0.93
C SER A 10 -1.00 10.99 1.58
N MET A 11 -0.05 10.07 1.37
CA MET A 11 -0.12 8.75 2.00
C MET A 11 -0.05 8.87 3.52
N ALA A 12 0.83 9.71 4.01
CA ALA A 12 0.98 9.90 5.46
C ALA A 12 -0.31 10.45 6.06
N SER A 13 -0.94 11.39 5.38
CA SER A 13 -2.20 11.96 5.83
C SER A 13 -3.29 10.89 5.86
N ASN A 14 -3.38 10.07 4.82
CA ASN A 14 -4.36 8.99 4.78
C ASN A 14 -4.13 7.98 5.89
N ALA A 15 -2.87 7.63 6.13
CA ALA A 15 -2.55 6.67 7.19
C ALA A 15 -2.95 7.21 8.56
N ARG A 16 -2.68 8.49 8.80
CA ARG A 16 -3.09 9.11 10.07
C ARG A 16 -4.61 9.11 10.22
N ARG A 17 -5.32 9.36 9.13
CA ARG A 17 -6.77 9.32 9.16
C ARG A 17 -7.27 7.91 9.47
N GLY A 18 -6.65 6.90 8.86
CA GLY A 18 -7.01 5.51 9.14
C GLY A 18 -6.79 5.15 10.61
N LEU A 19 -5.66 5.59 11.17
CA LEU A 19 -5.39 5.33 12.58
C LEU A 19 -6.41 6.02 13.48
N ALA A 20 -6.79 7.25 13.14
CA ALA A 20 -7.78 8.00 13.92
C ALA A 20 -9.15 7.33 13.87
N LEU A 21 -9.57 6.89 12.68
CA LEU A 21 -10.86 6.22 12.53
C LEU A 21 -10.87 4.90 13.29
N ARG A 22 -9.75 4.16 13.20
CA ARG A 22 -9.66 2.89 13.91
C ARG A 22 -9.78 3.10 15.40
N LYS A 23 -9.13 4.13 15.91
CA LYS A 23 -9.20 4.43 17.34
C LYS A 23 -10.60 4.86 17.73
N GLU A 24 -11.22 5.70 16.93
CA GLU A 24 -12.55 6.23 17.23
C GLU A 24 -13.60 5.11 17.21
N TYR A 25 -13.55 4.23 16.24
CA TYR A 25 -14.58 3.21 16.07
C TYR A 25 -14.18 1.86 16.65
N GLY A 26 -12.94 1.71 17.08
CA GLY A 26 -12.49 0.48 17.74
C GLY A 26 -12.46 -0.74 16.83
N ARG A 27 -12.28 -0.55 15.53
CA ARG A 27 -12.30 -1.66 14.59
C ARG A 27 -11.63 -1.26 13.30
N GLY A 28 -11.41 -2.25 12.44
CA GLY A 28 -10.87 -2.04 11.09
C GLY A 28 -9.38 -2.29 11.05
N GLY A 29 -8.94 -3.03 10.05
CA GLY A 29 -7.54 -3.31 9.84
C GLY A 29 -7.03 -4.40 10.77
N THR A 30 -5.76 -4.71 10.58
CA THR A 30 -5.07 -5.73 11.36
C THR A 30 -3.88 -5.09 12.06
N ALA A 31 -3.24 -5.85 12.95
CA ALA A 31 -2.02 -5.38 13.60
C ALA A 31 -0.95 -5.02 12.58
N VAL A 32 -0.86 -5.81 11.50
CA VAL A 32 0.11 -5.52 10.43
C VAL A 32 -0.25 -4.19 9.77
N GLY A 33 -1.53 -3.97 9.48
CA GLY A 33 -1.96 -2.70 8.88
C GLY A 33 -1.68 -1.51 9.77
N VAL A 34 -1.87 -1.67 11.08
CA VAL A 34 -1.58 -0.58 12.03
C VAL A 34 -0.09 -0.27 12.05
N ALA A 35 0.76 -1.30 12.08
CA ALA A 35 2.20 -1.08 12.05
C ALA A 35 2.61 -0.38 10.75
N ARG A 36 2.03 -0.80 9.64
CA ARG A 36 2.33 -0.17 8.36
C ARG A 36 1.88 1.29 8.34
N ALA A 37 0.71 1.56 8.92
CA ALA A 37 0.20 2.92 8.97
C ALA A 37 1.12 3.84 9.75
N ARG A 38 1.71 3.34 10.82
CA ARG A 38 2.65 4.15 11.60
C ARG A 38 3.89 4.46 10.80
N ASP A 39 4.41 3.48 10.06
CA ASP A 39 5.57 3.70 9.20
C ASP A 39 5.24 4.75 8.14
N ILE A 40 4.09 4.64 7.51
CA ILE A 40 3.69 5.56 6.45
C ILE A 40 3.46 6.96 7.02
N ALA A 41 2.80 7.05 8.17
CA ALA A 41 2.52 8.34 8.81
C ALA A 41 3.82 9.06 9.18
N ASN A 42 4.84 8.30 9.53
CA ASN A 42 6.15 8.86 9.88
C ASN A 42 7.06 8.98 8.66
N LYS A 43 6.56 8.64 7.49
CA LYS A 43 7.32 8.69 6.24
C LYS A 43 8.62 7.91 6.34
N ALA A 44 8.55 6.77 7.01
CA ALA A 44 9.70 5.88 7.12
C ALA A 44 10.00 5.27 5.76
N SER A 45 11.28 5.02 5.50
CA SER A 45 11.69 4.39 4.26
C SER A 45 11.20 2.95 4.23
N LEU A 46 10.54 2.56 3.15
CA LEU A 46 9.95 1.23 3.02
C LEU A 46 10.75 0.39 2.04
N SER A 47 10.91 -0.89 2.37
CA SER A 47 11.69 -1.79 1.53
C SER A 47 10.89 -2.23 0.30
N ASN A 48 11.60 -2.82 -0.66
CA ASN A 48 10.95 -3.39 -1.84
C ASN A 48 9.89 -4.41 -1.43
N SER A 49 10.21 -5.29 -0.49
CA SER A 49 9.24 -6.31 -0.08
C SER A 49 7.99 -5.68 0.53
N THR A 50 8.15 -4.61 1.28
CA THR A 50 7.01 -3.91 1.85
C THR A 50 6.15 -3.30 0.75
N VAL A 51 6.78 -2.68 -0.24
CA VAL A 51 6.04 -2.10 -1.37
C VAL A 51 5.24 -3.16 -2.10
N LEU A 52 5.85 -4.33 -2.31
CA LEU A 52 5.16 -5.41 -3.01
C LEU A 52 3.97 -5.92 -2.19
N ARG A 53 4.11 -5.97 -0.87
CA ARG A 53 2.99 -6.35 -0.01
C ARG A 53 1.88 -5.32 -0.08
N MET A 54 2.23 -4.03 -0.13
CA MET A 54 1.24 -2.97 -0.25
C MET A 54 0.47 -3.13 -1.56
N HIS A 55 1.18 -3.38 -2.64
CA HIS A 55 0.53 -3.57 -3.93
C HIS A 55 -0.44 -4.75 -3.87
N SER A 56 -0.04 -5.85 -3.26
CA SER A 56 -0.90 -7.02 -3.11
C SER A 56 -2.13 -6.70 -2.28
N PHE A 57 -1.94 -5.94 -1.20
CA PHE A 57 -3.05 -5.54 -0.35
C PHE A 57 -4.08 -4.77 -1.17
N PHE A 58 -3.62 -3.73 -1.88
CA PHE A 58 -4.55 -2.91 -2.64
C PHE A 58 -5.26 -3.68 -3.74
N SER A 59 -4.54 -4.61 -4.39
CA SER A 59 -5.15 -5.44 -5.43
C SER A 59 -6.28 -6.30 -4.88
N ARG A 60 -6.06 -6.91 -3.72
CA ARG A 60 -7.07 -7.78 -3.13
C ARG A 60 -8.25 -7.01 -2.56
N HIS A 61 -8.00 -5.82 -2.02
CA HIS A 61 -9.01 -5.10 -1.26
C HIS A 61 -9.68 -3.98 -2.05
N ARG A 62 -9.35 -3.84 -3.32
CA ARG A 62 -9.99 -2.82 -4.14
C ARG A 62 -11.51 -2.98 -4.19
N VAL A 63 -11.97 -4.21 -4.12
CA VAL A 63 -13.40 -4.52 -4.15
C VAL A 63 -14.12 -3.92 -2.93
N ASP A 64 -13.40 -3.67 -1.85
CA ASP A 64 -14.02 -3.10 -0.64
C ASP A 64 -14.56 -1.69 -0.89
N LYS A 65 -14.08 -1.02 -1.94
CA LYS A 65 -14.58 0.32 -2.27
C LYS A 65 -16.06 0.29 -2.65
N LYS A 66 -16.54 -0.85 -3.07
CA LYS A 66 -17.97 -0.99 -3.44
C LYS A 66 -18.81 -1.45 -2.26
N GLY A 67 -18.20 -1.68 -1.11
CA GLY A 67 -18.91 -2.16 0.05
C GLY A 67 -19.65 -1.07 0.78
N LYS A 68 -20.60 -1.49 1.61
CA LYS A 68 -21.36 -0.57 2.43
C LYS A 68 -20.43 0.15 3.41
N GLY A 69 -20.68 1.43 3.59
CA GLY A 69 -19.91 2.20 4.58
C GLY A 69 -18.61 2.78 4.08
N TRP A 70 -18.36 2.73 2.79
CA TRP A 70 -17.14 3.31 2.24
C TRP A 70 -17.18 4.84 2.21
N THR A 71 -18.33 5.40 1.89
CA THR A 71 -18.48 6.84 1.70
C THR A 71 -19.00 7.51 2.95
N ALA A 72 -18.44 8.66 3.28
CA ALA A 72 -18.88 9.43 4.44
C ALA A 72 -20.38 9.71 4.33
N GLY A 73 -21.09 9.53 5.41
CA GLY A 73 -22.54 9.75 5.44
C GLY A 73 -23.36 8.54 5.06
N SER A 74 -22.73 7.48 4.55
CA SER A 74 -23.46 6.28 4.18
C SER A 74 -23.62 5.38 5.39
N GLU A 75 -24.59 4.47 5.29
CA GLU A 75 -24.84 3.53 6.38
C GLU A 75 -23.60 2.64 6.58
N GLY A 76 -23.21 2.48 7.83
CA GLY A 76 -22.07 1.63 8.16
C GLY A 76 -20.72 2.32 8.02
N TYR A 77 -20.71 3.61 7.69
CA TYR A 77 -19.46 4.36 7.57
C TYR A 77 -18.83 4.56 8.97
N PRO A 78 -17.50 4.43 9.08
CA PRO A 78 -16.59 3.95 8.05
C PRO A 78 -16.53 2.43 8.06
N SER A 79 -16.49 1.83 6.88
CA SER A 79 -16.39 0.39 6.81
C SER A 79 -15.01 -0.07 7.29
N ASN A 80 -14.93 -1.33 7.71
CA ASN A 80 -13.64 -1.89 8.08
C ASN A 80 -12.68 -1.86 6.88
N GLY A 81 -13.23 -2.08 5.68
CA GLY A 81 -12.42 -2.02 4.46
C GLY A 81 -11.85 -0.64 4.21
N LEU A 82 -12.63 0.40 4.46
CA LEU A 82 -12.14 1.76 4.29
C LEU A 82 -11.03 2.06 5.28
N ILE A 83 -11.21 1.69 6.54
CA ILE A 83 -10.19 1.93 7.56
C ILE A 83 -8.91 1.22 7.16
N ALA A 84 -8.99 -0.05 6.76
CA ALA A 84 -7.80 -0.79 6.33
C ALA A 84 -7.14 -0.12 5.11
N TRP A 85 -7.94 0.31 4.14
CA TRP A 85 -7.44 0.98 2.94
C TRP A 85 -6.63 2.23 3.30
N LEU A 86 -7.16 3.02 4.22
CA LEU A 86 -6.48 4.24 4.66
C LEU A 86 -5.21 3.93 5.44
N LEU A 87 -5.22 2.88 6.26
CA LEU A 87 -4.03 2.49 7.02
C LEU A 87 -2.85 2.21 6.09
N TRP A 88 -3.11 1.65 4.92
CA TRP A 88 -2.06 1.33 3.97
C TRP A 88 -1.73 2.49 3.03
N GLY A 89 -2.33 3.67 3.25
CA GLY A 89 -2.00 4.87 2.50
C GLY A 89 -3.10 5.43 1.63
N GLY A 90 -4.26 4.80 1.62
CA GLY A 90 -5.40 5.28 0.82
C GLY A 90 -5.16 5.17 -0.67
N ASP A 91 -5.95 5.89 -1.45
CA ASP A 91 -5.82 5.86 -2.91
C ASP A 91 -4.44 6.30 -3.37
N SER A 92 -3.86 7.30 -2.72
CA SER A 92 -2.51 7.74 -3.10
C SER A 92 -1.49 6.65 -2.81
N GLY A 93 -1.70 5.87 -1.74
CA GLY A 93 -0.85 4.73 -1.46
C GLY A 93 -0.97 3.65 -2.52
N ALA A 94 -2.19 3.42 -3.02
CA ALA A 94 -2.40 2.41 -4.05
C ALA A 94 -1.66 2.79 -5.34
N ARG A 95 -1.77 4.04 -5.75
CA ARG A 95 -1.08 4.51 -6.96
C ARG A 95 0.44 4.49 -6.77
N TRP A 96 0.89 4.91 -5.60
CA TRP A 96 2.32 4.93 -5.28
C TRP A 96 2.88 3.51 -5.29
N ALA A 97 2.17 2.56 -4.65
CA ALA A 97 2.64 1.18 -4.59
C ALA A 97 2.71 0.55 -5.98
N GLU A 98 1.73 0.85 -6.82
CA GLU A 98 1.73 0.32 -8.20
C GLU A 98 2.92 0.86 -8.97
N SER A 99 3.17 2.17 -8.86
CA SER A 99 4.28 2.80 -9.55
C SER A 99 5.61 2.21 -9.09
N LYS A 100 5.78 2.06 -7.77
CA LYS A 100 7.03 1.52 -7.24
C LYS A 100 7.19 0.04 -7.60
N ARG A 101 6.09 -0.72 -7.56
CA ARG A 101 6.13 -2.12 -7.96
C ARG A 101 6.60 -2.25 -9.40
N ASN A 102 6.06 -1.41 -10.28
CA ASN A 102 6.46 -1.47 -11.68
C ASN A 102 7.94 -1.12 -11.85
N ALA A 103 8.43 -0.15 -11.09
CA ALA A 103 9.84 0.20 -11.16
C ALA A 103 10.71 -0.94 -10.62
N ILE A 104 10.29 -1.57 -9.52
CA ILE A 104 11.03 -2.70 -8.95
C ILE A 104 11.07 -3.85 -9.93
N LYS A 105 9.92 -4.20 -10.50
CA LYS A 105 9.84 -5.31 -11.46
C LYS A 105 10.61 -5.00 -12.72
N GLY A 106 10.55 -3.76 -13.19
CA GLY A 106 11.29 -3.35 -14.36
C GLY A 106 12.78 -3.45 -14.13
N SER A 107 13.24 -3.03 -12.95
CA SER A 107 14.64 -3.12 -12.62
C SER A 107 15.11 -4.56 -12.54
N GLN A 108 14.32 -5.41 -11.91
CA GLN A 108 14.65 -6.84 -11.83
C GLN A 108 14.66 -7.47 -13.21
N LYS A 109 13.72 -7.10 -14.06
CA LYS A 109 13.64 -7.64 -15.39
C LYS A 109 14.85 -7.23 -16.21
N ALA A 110 15.26 -5.98 -16.10
CA ALA A 110 16.43 -5.50 -16.81
C ALA A 110 17.68 -6.23 -16.35
N LEU A 111 17.80 -6.45 -15.06
CA LEU A 111 18.94 -7.16 -14.52
C LEU A 111 18.95 -8.60 -15.01
N TRP A 112 17.79 -9.24 -15.01
CA TRP A 112 17.68 -10.59 -15.51
C TRP A 112 18.07 -10.65 -16.98
N SER A 113 17.57 -9.73 -17.79
CA SER A 113 17.91 -9.70 -19.20
C SER A 113 19.39 -9.57 -19.41
N GLY A 114 20.03 -8.71 -18.63
CA GLY A 114 21.45 -8.50 -18.75
C GLY A 114 22.24 -9.73 -18.41
N SER A 115 21.87 -10.42 -17.35
CA SER A 115 22.64 -11.60 -16.98
C SER A 115 22.21 -12.80 -17.79
N ALA A 116 20.99 -12.81 -18.29
CA ALA A 116 20.52 -13.97 -18.97
C ALA A 116 20.61 -13.89 -20.46
N LEU A 117 21.09 -12.80 -20.97
CA LEU A 117 21.20 -12.71 -22.36
C LEU A 117 21.84 -13.88 -22.91
N SER A 118 22.66 -14.45 -22.14
CA SER A 118 23.31 -15.59 -22.60
C SER A 118 22.42 -16.76 -22.61
N PHE A 119 21.43 -16.89 -21.84
CA PHE A 119 20.70 -18.05 -21.89
C PHE A 119 19.26 -17.80 -21.95
N GLU A 120 18.93 -16.71 -21.72
CA GLU A 120 17.64 -16.47 -21.73
C GLU A 120 16.98 -16.59 -22.92
N LYS A 121 17.55 -16.43 -23.60
CA LYS A 121 17.03 -16.48 -24.59
C LYS A 121 16.99 -17.60 -24.85
N THR A 122 17.40 -17.89 -24.26
CA THR A 122 17.27 -18.74 -24.21
C THR A 122 16.49 -19.22 -23.82
N LYS A 123 16.06 -19.01 -23.61
CA LYS A 123 15.48 -19.27 -23.17
C LYS A 123 15.14 -19.68 -23.15
#